data_ace5c1088ae1addcd8d3065189ed6ea7
#
_entry.id   ace5c1088ae1addcd8d3065189ed6ea7
#
_cell.length_a   1.000
_cell.length_b   1.000
_cell.length_c   1.000
_cell.angle_alpha   90.00
_cell.angle_beta   90.00
_cell.angle_gamma   90.00
#
_symmetry.space_group_name_H-M   'P 1'
#
loop_
_entity.id
_entity.type
_entity.pdbx_description
1 polymer ?
#
loop_
_entity_poly.entity_id
_entity_poly.type
_entity_poly.pdbx_seq_one_letter_code
_entity_poly.pdbx_strand_id
1 'polypeptide(L)'
;MKRSLRTLLGAASALIFAGTLLTAPAHAQAIPDGKFCVVEVGKSVGGRFSPVKSQTCGDDPTSSAFTAAAAPDVLLMEWFWNAHNNPPEITRIIVSAEEGPCDSSGYRLRPNLIWDNEISGFYTYSDCREVTIYDGYRLNGDSQYWYDGVGNGPNVGYVGDRMNDRTSSLWIRY
;
A
#
# COMPACT_ATOMS: atom_id res chain seq x y z
N MET A 1 -85.57 19.61 7.73
CA MET A 1 -84.57 19.91 6.65
C MET A 1 -83.25 19.26 7.08
N LYS A 2 -82.88 18.09 6.49
CA LYS A 2 -81.67 17.36 6.73
C LYS A 2 -80.65 17.64 5.59
N ARG A 3 -79.53 18.28 5.87
CA ARG A 3 -78.39 18.43 4.95
C ARG A 3 -77.36 17.35 5.16
N SER A 4 -77.19 16.53 4.16
CA SER A 4 -76.23 15.48 4.08
C SER A 4 -74.83 16.06 3.72
N LEU A 5 -73.84 15.76 4.57
CA LEU A 5 -72.44 16.14 4.32
C LEU A 5 -71.75 14.97 3.62
N ARG A 6 -71.32 15.15 2.39
CA ARG A 6 -70.52 14.12 1.66
C ARG A 6 -69.03 14.34 1.94
N THR A 7 -68.42 13.35 2.59
CA THR A 7 -66.99 13.31 2.82
C THR A 7 -66.31 12.76 1.59
N LEU A 8 -65.41 13.56 0.97
CA LEU A 8 -64.50 13.13 -0.09
C LEU A 8 -63.24 12.52 0.54
N LEU A 9 -63.02 11.22 0.37
CA LEU A 9 -61.76 10.58 0.61
C LEU A 9 -60.80 10.85 -0.56
N GLY A 10 -59.76 11.62 -0.29
CA GLY A 10 -58.64 11.77 -1.20
C GLY A 10 -57.63 10.62 -0.97
N ALA A 11 -57.46 9.79 -1.98
CA ALA A 11 -56.41 8.76 -1.97
C ALA A 11 -55.05 9.40 -2.33
N ALA A 12 -54.15 9.48 -1.36
CA ALA A 12 -52.77 9.89 -1.61
C ALA A 12 -51.98 8.68 -2.10
N SER A 13 -51.61 8.65 -3.37
CA SER A 13 -50.70 7.65 -3.93
C SER A 13 -49.28 8.03 -3.60
N ALA A 14 -48.64 7.32 -2.70
CA ALA A 14 -47.21 7.41 -2.39
C ALA A 14 -46.43 6.68 -3.48
N LEU A 15 -45.72 7.42 -4.33
CA LEU A 15 -44.74 6.89 -5.28
C LEU A 15 -43.46 6.57 -4.52
N ILE A 16 -43.24 5.28 -4.27
CA ILE A 16 -41.98 4.78 -3.74
C ILE A 16 -40.97 4.74 -4.91
N PHE A 17 -40.04 5.70 -4.94
CA PHE A 17 -38.87 5.64 -5.79
C PHE A 17 -37.92 4.62 -5.21
N ALA A 18 -37.90 3.38 -5.74
CA ALA A 18 -36.86 2.42 -5.51
C ALA A 18 -35.60 2.89 -6.25
N GLY A 19 -34.75 3.67 -5.57
CA GLY A 19 -33.42 4.02 -6.05
C GLY A 19 -32.55 2.78 -6.10
N THR A 20 -32.34 2.24 -7.30
CA THR A 20 -31.30 1.24 -7.55
C THR A 20 -29.95 1.91 -7.37
N LEU A 21 -29.27 1.64 -6.25
CA LEU A 21 -27.85 1.95 -6.06
C LEU A 21 -27.06 1.12 -7.09
N LEU A 22 -26.74 1.74 -8.21
CA LEU A 22 -25.74 1.21 -9.15
C LEU A 22 -24.39 1.25 -8.42
N THR A 23 -24.01 0.14 -7.79
CA THR A 23 -22.63 -0.07 -7.34
C THR A 23 -21.79 -0.13 -8.61
N ALA A 24 -21.06 0.95 -8.88
CA ALA A 24 -20.04 0.95 -9.93
C ALA A 24 -19.08 -0.21 -9.65
N PRO A 25 -18.74 -1.04 -10.66
CA PRO A 25 -17.74 -2.07 -10.48
C PRO A 25 -16.44 -1.39 -10.04
N ALA A 26 -15.82 -1.89 -8.96
CA ALA A 26 -14.49 -1.47 -8.59
C ALA A 26 -13.59 -1.75 -9.80
N HIS A 27 -13.20 -0.71 -10.50
CA HIS A 27 -12.23 -0.84 -11.59
C HIS A 27 -10.97 -1.38 -10.93
N ALA A 28 -10.56 -2.59 -11.29
CA ALA A 28 -9.22 -3.07 -11.02
C ALA A 28 -8.28 -2.02 -11.63
N GLN A 29 -7.60 -1.26 -10.79
CA GLN A 29 -6.62 -0.31 -11.28
C GLN A 29 -5.57 -1.11 -12.03
N ALA A 30 -5.35 -0.78 -13.29
CA ALA A 30 -4.26 -1.35 -14.06
C ALA A 30 -2.98 -1.11 -13.29
N ILE A 31 -2.19 -2.17 -13.08
CA ILE A 31 -0.90 -2.05 -12.40
C ILE A 31 -0.02 -1.21 -13.30
N PRO A 32 0.50 -0.06 -12.81
CA PRO A 32 1.37 0.75 -13.64
C PRO A 32 2.64 -0.02 -13.95
N ASP A 33 3.00 -0.13 -15.22
CA ASP A 33 4.32 -0.60 -15.65
C ASP A 33 5.33 0.50 -15.33
N GLY A 34 6.53 0.11 -14.90
CA GLY A 34 7.64 1.05 -14.68
C GLY A 34 8.65 0.51 -13.67
N LYS A 35 9.89 0.93 -13.88
CA LYS A 35 11.05 0.51 -13.06
C LYS A 35 11.18 1.29 -11.76
N PHE A 36 10.55 2.45 -11.70
CA PHE A 36 10.58 3.35 -10.56
C PHE A 36 9.15 3.58 -10.09
N CYS A 37 8.88 3.24 -8.85
CA CYS A 37 7.56 3.43 -8.27
C CYS A 37 7.64 4.23 -6.96
N VAL A 38 6.61 5.02 -6.69
CA VAL A 38 6.29 5.56 -5.37
C VAL A 38 4.95 4.99 -4.96
N VAL A 39 4.90 4.36 -3.80
CA VAL A 39 3.70 3.75 -3.24
C VAL A 39 3.40 4.39 -1.90
N GLU A 40 2.32 5.13 -1.81
CA GLU A 40 1.83 5.65 -0.55
C GLU A 40 0.95 4.59 0.13
N VAL A 41 1.26 4.31 1.40
CA VAL A 41 0.51 3.34 2.20
C VAL A 41 -0.06 4.00 3.45
N GLY A 42 -1.14 3.44 3.96
CA GLY A 42 -1.67 3.80 5.27
C GLY A 42 -1.14 2.88 6.36
N LYS A 43 -1.37 3.26 7.62
CA LYS A 43 -0.99 2.46 8.79
C LYS A 43 -1.68 1.09 8.79
N SER A 44 -0.96 0.07 9.22
CA SER A 44 -1.54 -1.25 9.48
C SER A 44 -2.47 -1.19 10.68
N VAL A 45 -3.71 -1.64 10.54
CA VAL A 45 -4.71 -1.65 11.61
C VAL A 45 -5.19 -3.08 11.87
N GLY A 46 -5.18 -3.49 13.15
CA GLY A 46 -5.68 -4.79 13.56
C GLY A 46 -4.95 -5.98 12.92
N GLY A 47 -3.65 -5.83 12.65
CA GLY A 47 -2.85 -6.89 12.03
C GLY A 47 -3.09 -7.08 10.52
N ARG A 48 -3.88 -6.22 9.89
CA ARG A 48 -4.13 -6.25 8.44
C ARG A 48 -2.95 -5.64 7.68
N PHE A 49 -2.89 -5.93 6.39
CA PHE A 49 -1.96 -5.23 5.51
C PHE A 49 -2.25 -3.73 5.46
N SER A 50 -1.21 -2.96 5.34
CA SER A 50 -1.26 -1.52 5.11
C SER A 50 -1.99 -1.25 3.80
N PRO A 51 -3.07 -0.44 3.80
CA PRO A 51 -3.78 -0.13 2.58
C PRO A 51 -2.90 0.71 1.66
N VAL A 52 -2.86 0.39 0.38
CA VAL A 52 -2.26 1.26 -0.64
C VAL A 52 -3.23 2.41 -0.89
N LYS A 53 -2.78 3.64 -0.68
CA LYS A 53 -3.54 4.89 -0.89
C LYS A 53 -3.34 5.41 -2.31
N SER A 54 -2.09 5.39 -2.77
CA SER A 54 -1.73 5.81 -4.13
C SER A 54 -0.53 5.03 -4.63
N GLN A 55 -0.37 4.95 -5.94
CA GLN A 55 0.80 4.39 -6.59
C GLN A 55 1.09 5.14 -7.89
N THR A 56 2.33 5.57 -8.06
CA THR A 56 2.84 6.21 -9.28
C THR A 56 4.09 5.49 -9.72
N CYS A 57 4.13 5.00 -10.94
CA CYS A 57 5.28 4.33 -11.53
C CYS A 57 5.67 4.98 -12.87
N GLY A 58 6.92 4.79 -13.30
CA GLY A 58 7.44 5.26 -14.57
C GLY A 58 8.84 4.73 -14.82
N ASP A 59 9.36 4.96 -16.03
CA ASP A 59 10.70 4.52 -16.44
C ASP A 59 11.79 5.55 -16.13
N ASP A 60 11.42 6.74 -15.64
CA ASP A 60 12.33 7.82 -15.32
C ASP A 60 12.15 8.29 -13.86
N PRO A 61 13.16 8.06 -12.99
CA PRO A 61 13.10 8.47 -11.58
C PRO A 61 13.18 10.00 -11.41
N THR A 62 13.53 10.74 -12.46
CA THR A 62 13.62 12.21 -12.43
C THR A 62 12.34 12.88 -12.93
N SER A 63 11.36 12.09 -13.39
CA SER A 63 10.10 12.63 -13.88
C SER A 63 9.39 13.45 -12.79
N SER A 64 8.71 14.50 -13.20
CA SER A 64 7.96 15.36 -12.27
C SER A 64 6.86 14.59 -11.53
N ALA A 65 6.26 13.59 -12.15
CA ALA A 65 5.26 12.73 -11.52
C ALA A 65 5.86 11.90 -10.38
N PHE A 66 7.03 11.29 -10.59
CA PHE A 66 7.72 10.52 -9.56
C PHE A 66 8.20 11.39 -8.40
N THR A 67 8.84 12.54 -8.71
CA THR A 67 9.33 13.46 -7.68
C THR A 67 8.20 14.13 -6.89
N ALA A 68 7.09 14.47 -7.54
CA ALA A 68 5.91 15.02 -6.87
C ALA A 68 5.24 13.98 -5.95
N ALA A 69 5.16 12.73 -6.39
CA ALA A 69 4.59 11.65 -5.59
C ALA A 69 5.42 11.34 -4.32
N ALA A 70 6.73 11.64 -4.35
CA ALA A 70 7.63 11.37 -3.23
C ALA A 70 7.75 12.52 -2.20
N ALA A 71 7.11 13.67 -2.43
CA ALA A 71 7.20 14.85 -1.57
C ALA A 71 5.81 15.26 -1.05
N PRO A 72 5.63 15.59 0.21
CA PRO A 72 6.51 15.79 1.39
C PRO A 72 6.45 14.66 2.43
N ASP A 73 6.25 13.44 2.01
CA ASP A 73 5.88 12.31 2.85
C ASP A 73 7.06 11.67 3.57
N VAL A 74 6.75 10.84 4.56
CA VAL A 74 7.73 10.08 5.33
C VAL A 74 8.13 8.83 4.55
N LEU A 75 9.39 8.76 4.13
CA LEU A 75 9.95 7.59 3.48
C LEU A 75 10.17 6.48 4.53
N LEU A 76 9.57 5.32 4.31
CA LEU A 76 9.71 4.16 5.19
C LEU A 76 10.72 3.15 4.67
N MET A 77 10.69 2.86 3.37
CA MET A 77 11.49 1.81 2.75
C MET A 77 11.69 2.06 1.27
N GLU A 78 12.83 1.66 0.77
CA GLU A 78 13.08 1.43 -0.66
C GLU A 78 13.41 -0.04 -0.85
N TRP A 79 12.84 -0.71 -1.84
CA TRP A 79 13.28 -2.02 -2.27
C TRP A 79 13.72 -2.01 -3.73
N PHE A 80 14.59 -2.92 -4.10
CA PHE A 80 15.19 -2.97 -5.44
C PHE A 80 15.05 -4.33 -6.08
N TRP A 81 14.89 -4.30 -7.40
CA TRP A 81 14.86 -5.48 -8.26
C TRP A 81 16.21 -6.18 -8.30
N ASN A 82 17.30 -5.41 -8.40
CA ASN A 82 18.64 -5.94 -8.54
C ASN A 82 19.45 -5.81 -7.25
N ALA A 83 20.25 -6.83 -6.94
CA ALA A 83 21.17 -6.78 -5.80
C ALA A 83 22.05 -5.52 -5.87
N HIS A 84 22.22 -4.87 -4.72
CA HIS A 84 22.94 -3.60 -4.60
C HIS A 84 22.39 -2.47 -5.48
N ASN A 85 21.11 -2.57 -5.91
CA ASN A 85 20.44 -1.60 -6.77
C ASN A 85 21.22 -1.28 -8.06
N ASN A 86 21.72 -2.32 -8.73
CA ASN A 86 22.54 -2.16 -9.93
C ASN A 86 22.14 -3.16 -11.05
N PRO A 87 21.56 -2.70 -12.18
CA PRO A 87 21.13 -1.32 -12.44
C PRO A 87 19.98 -0.87 -11.53
N PRO A 88 19.81 0.43 -11.31
CA PRO A 88 18.80 0.93 -10.38
C PRO A 88 17.38 0.69 -10.91
N GLU A 89 16.58 0.01 -10.10
CA GLU A 89 15.13 -0.18 -10.26
C GLU A 89 14.55 -0.22 -8.85
N ILE A 90 13.77 0.81 -8.49
CA ILE A 90 13.43 1.09 -7.10
C ILE A 90 11.93 1.31 -6.95
N THR A 91 11.34 0.74 -5.89
CA THR A 91 10.08 1.20 -5.34
C THR A 91 10.31 1.90 -4.00
N ARG A 92 9.81 3.11 -3.86
CA ARG A 92 9.74 3.86 -2.62
C ARG A 92 8.41 3.63 -1.93
N ILE A 93 8.45 3.21 -0.68
CA ILE A 93 7.27 3.09 0.19
C ILE A 93 7.24 4.31 1.10
N ILE A 94 6.19 5.11 0.97
CA ILE A 94 5.99 6.33 1.72
C ILE A 94 4.68 6.29 2.51
N VAL A 95 4.58 7.14 3.52
CA VAL A 95 3.35 7.43 4.23
C VAL A 95 3.20 8.93 4.39
N SER A 96 1.97 9.41 4.54
CA SER A 96 1.74 10.81 4.89
C SER A 96 2.39 11.16 6.24
N ALA A 97 2.74 12.42 6.44
CA ALA A 97 3.33 12.88 7.69
C ALA A 97 2.44 12.59 8.93
N GLU A 98 1.12 12.51 8.74
CA GLU A 98 0.16 12.18 9.81
C GLU A 98 0.21 10.71 10.24
N GLU A 99 0.55 9.80 9.33
CA GLU A 99 0.73 8.37 9.62
C GLU A 99 2.04 8.12 10.41
N GLY A 100 3.05 8.94 10.14
CA GLY A 100 4.31 8.97 10.87
C GLY A 100 5.29 7.84 10.57
N PRO A 101 6.44 7.85 11.27
CA PRO A 101 7.48 6.82 11.12
C PRO A 101 7.00 5.44 11.61
N CYS A 102 7.86 4.43 11.50
CA CYS A 102 7.61 3.14 12.08
C CYS A 102 7.42 3.22 13.61
N ASP A 103 6.49 2.43 14.12
CA ASP A 103 6.28 2.16 15.53
C ASP A 103 6.23 0.64 15.76
N SER A 104 5.88 0.20 16.96
CA SER A 104 5.77 -1.22 17.29
C SER A 104 4.69 -1.98 16.50
N SER A 105 3.68 -1.29 15.98
CA SER A 105 2.65 -1.89 15.11
C SER A 105 3.19 -2.07 13.69
N GLY A 106 4.00 -1.13 13.25
CA GLY A 106 4.65 -1.10 11.95
C GLY A 106 3.72 -1.09 10.75
N TYR A 107 4.31 -1.41 9.62
CA TYR A 107 3.62 -1.50 8.33
C TYR A 107 3.74 -2.90 7.76
N ARG A 108 2.64 -3.46 7.31
CA ARG A 108 2.56 -4.76 6.66
C ARG A 108 2.33 -4.55 5.18
N LEU A 109 3.33 -4.90 4.39
CA LEU A 109 3.40 -4.54 2.98
C LEU A 109 3.27 -5.77 2.10
N ARG A 110 2.71 -5.57 0.91
CA ARG A 110 2.78 -6.53 -0.20
C ARG A 110 3.36 -5.82 -1.40
N PRO A 111 4.38 -6.39 -2.04
CA PRO A 111 4.75 -5.96 -3.36
C PRO A 111 3.54 -6.04 -4.30
N ASN A 112 3.45 -5.13 -5.25
CA ASN A 112 2.47 -5.30 -6.33
C ASN A 112 2.87 -6.45 -7.26
N LEU A 113 2.00 -6.83 -8.20
CA LEU A 113 2.20 -8.01 -9.03
C LEU A 113 3.53 -8.01 -9.82
N ILE A 114 4.04 -6.84 -10.20
CA ILE A 114 5.32 -6.77 -10.93
C ILE A 114 6.54 -6.89 -10.01
N TRP A 115 6.39 -6.59 -8.73
CA TRP A 115 7.44 -6.66 -7.71
C TRP A 115 7.34 -7.90 -6.83
N ASP A 116 6.28 -8.69 -6.99
CA ASP A 116 6.12 -9.95 -6.27
C ASP A 116 7.14 -10.97 -6.74
N ASN A 117 7.94 -11.47 -5.81
CA ASN A 117 9.07 -12.35 -6.07
C ASN A 117 10.20 -11.71 -6.91
N GLU A 118 10.39 -10.40 -6.80
CA GLU A 118 11.43 -9.68 -7.56
C GLU A 118 12.33 -8.82 -6.66
N ILE A 119 12.18 -8.90 -5.34
CA ILE A 119 12.96 -8.09 -4.42
C ILE A 119 14.29 -8.75 -4.13
N SER A 120 15.38 -8.09 -4.55
CA SER A 120 16.75 -8.54 -4.29
C SER A 120 17.42 -7.81 -3.12
N GLY A 121 16.93 -6.65 -2.72
CA GLY A 121 17.46 -5.89 -1.60
C GLY A 121 16.53 -4.76 -1.18
N PHE A 122 16.87 -4.11 -0.05
CA PHE A 122 16.09 -3.00 0.47
C PHE A 122 16.91 -2.10 1.41
N TYR A 123 16.46 -0.85 1.55
CA TYR A 123 16.89 0.07 2.60
C TYR A 123 15.68 0.56 3.38
N THR A 124 15.83 0.78 4.68
CA THR A 124 14.76 1.30 5.53
C THR A 124 15.14 2.65 6.12
N TYR A 125 14.11 3.43 6.47
CA TYR A 125 14.18 4.80 6.95
C TYR A 125 13.18 5.02 8.07
N SER A 126 13.22 6.20 8.69
CA SER A 126 12.18 6.68 9.60
C SER A 126 11.81 5.67 10.70
N ASP A 127 12.85 5.24 11.43
CA ASP A 127 12.74 4.30 12.55
C ASP A 127 12.19 2.91 12.20
N CYS A 128 12.19 2.50 10.93
CA CYS A 128 11.84 1.12 10.54
C CYS A 128 13.03 0.18 10.79
N ARG A 129 13.30 -0.12 12.06
CA ARG A 129 14.50 -0.83 12.54
C ARG A 129 14.44 -2.34 12.41
N GLU A 130 13.25 -2.88 12.30
CA GLU A 130 13.02 -4.31 12.10
C GLU A 130 12.37 -4.56 10.76
N VAL A 131 12.89 -5.53 10.03
CA VAL A 131 12.32 -6.00 8.77
C VAL A 131 12.23 -7.52 8.79
N THR A 132 11.06 -8.04 8.50
CA THR A 132 10.88 -9.45 8.17
C THR A 132 10.28 -9.56 6.78
N ILE A 133 10.93 -10.29 5.89
CA ILE A 133 10.39 -10.64 4.59
C ILE A 133 9.92 -12.09 4.59
N TYR A 134 8.92 -12.40 3.78
CA TYR A 134 8.27 -13.72 3.67
C TYR A 134 8.05 -14.08 2.21
N ASP A 135 8.18 -15.35 1.88
CA ASP A 135 7.84 -15.86 0.54
C ASP A 135 6.33 -16.12 0.35
N GLY A 136 5.56 -16.04 1.41
CA GLY A 136 4.12 -16.18 1.36
C GLY A 136 3.38 -14.83 1.44
N TYR A 137 2.22 -14.75 0.78
CA TYR A 137 1.41 -13.53 0.69
C TYR A 137 0.80 -13.02 2.00
N ARG A 138 0.86 -13.79 3.08
CA ARG A 138 0.15 -13.47 4.34
C ARG A 138 1.09 -13.37 5.52
N LEU A 139 2.32 -12.89 5.32
CA LEU A 139 3.38 -12.87 6.33
C LEU A 139 3.61 -14.28 6.89
N ASN A 140 3.71 -15.25 6.01
CA ASN A 140 3.87 -16.67 6.30
C ASN A 140 4.83 -17.31 5.30
N GLY A 141 5.09 -18.60 5.49
CA GLY A 141 6.04 -19.35 4.67
C GLY A 141 7.47 -19.21 5.19
N ASP A 142 8.44 -19.35 4.30
CA ASP A 142 9.84 -19.12 4.63
C ASP A 142 10.08 -17.63 4.85
N SER A 143 10.97 -17.28 5.78
CA SER A 143 11.15 -15.88 6.16
C SER A 143 12.58 -15.58 6.57
N GLN A 144 12.94 -14.30 6.47
CA GLN A 144 14.23 -13.80 6.95
C GLN A 144 14.02 -12.45 7.64
N TYR A 145 14.77 -12.29 8.74
CA TYR A 145 14.67 -11.15 9.65
C TYR A 145 15.99 -10.38 9.68
N TRP A 146 15.87 -9.04 9.73
CA TRP A 146 16.97 -8.12 9.99
C TRP A 146 16.55 -7.11 11.05
N TYR A 147 17.55 -6.69 11.81
CA TYR A 147 17.41 -5.64 12.83
C TYR A 147 18.65 -4.75 12.81
N ASP A 148 18.41 -3.45 12.84
CA ASP A 148 19.43 -2.45 13.12
C ASP A 148 18.92 -1.52 14.24
N GLY A 149 19.51 -1.64 15.41
CA GLY A 149 19.16 -0.87 16.60
C GLY A 149 19.66 0.58 16.56
N VAL A 150 20.40 0.96 15.52
CA VAL A 150 21.04 2.28 15.41
C VAL A 150 20.69 2.91 14.06
N GLY A 151 20.25 4.17 14.08
CA GLY A 151 19.97 4.89 12.85
C GLY A 151 18.58 4.63 12.26
N ASN A 152 18.49 4.64 10.94
CA ASN A 152 17.22 4.57 10.21
C ASN A 152 16.66 3.15 10.05
N GLY A 153 17.49 2.11 10.29
CA GLY A 153 17.15 0.71 10.14
C GLY A 153 18.05 -0.03 9.13
N PRO A 154 17.74 -1.31 8.84
CA PRO A 154 18.59 -2.17 8.02
C PRO A 154 18.83 -1.66 6.60
N ASN A 155 20.09 -1.67 6.18
CA ASN A 155 20.54 -1.44 4.81
C ASN A 155 21.01 -2.76 4.21
N VAL A 156 20.14 -3.44 3.47
CA VAL A 156 20.36 -4.77 2.93
C VAL A 156 20.50 -4.69 1.42
N GLY A 157 21.74 -4.59 0.92
CA GLY A 157 22.00 -4.55 -0.52
C GLY A 157 21.65 -5.85 -1.25
N TYR A 158 21.64 -6.97 -0.53
CA TYR A 158 21.25 -8.29 -1.05
C TYR A 158 20.61 -9.12 0.05
N VAL A 159 19.41 -9.62 -0.19
CA VAL A 159 18.65 -10.42 0.78
C VAL A 159 19.16 -11.86 0.93
N GLY A 160 20.15 -12.25 0.13
CA GLY A 160 20.74 -13.59 0.14
C GLY A 160 19.96 -14.57 -0.75
N ASP A 161 20.67 -15.62 -1.21
CA ASP A 161 20.16 -16.60 -2.19
C ASP A 161 18.85 -17.27 -1.76
N ARG A 162 18.61 -17.36 -0.44
CA ARG A 162 17.40 -18.00 0.10
C ARG A 162 16.13 -17.20 -0.18
N MET A 163 16.21 -15.87 -0.14
CA MET A 163 15.04 -14.98 -0.26
C MET A 163 15.05 -14.11 -1.51
N ASN A 164 16.16 -14.11 -2.29
CA ASN A 164 16.23 -13.40 -3.54
C ASN A 164 15.12 -13.88 -4.48
N ASP A 165 14.40 -12.94 -5.08
CA ASP A 165 13.30 -13.20 -6.02
C ASP A 165 12.22 -14.13 -5.44
N ARG A 166 11.96 -14.02 -4.14
CA ARG A 166 10.96 -14.83 -3.44
C ARG A 166 10.06 -14.05 -2.48
N THR A 167 10.29 -12.76 -2.33
CA THR A 167 9.56 -11.97 -1.34
C THR A 167 8.17 -11.60 -1.83
N SER A 168 7.13 -12.11 -1.16
CA SER A 168 5.71 -11.84 -1.44
C SER A 168 5.01 -11.00 -0.37
N SER A 169 5.59 -10.86 0.81
CA SER A 169 5.10 -9.93 1.83
C SER A 169 6.20 -9.54 2.81
N LEU A 170 6.03 -8.37 3.45
CA LEU A 170 7.00 -7.81 4.38
C LEU A 170 6.29 -7.21 5.59
N TRP A 171 6.99 -7.23 6.73
CA TRP A 171 6.61 -6.47 7.91
C TRP A 171 7.79 -5.63 8.36
N ILE A 172 7.59 -4.30 8.36
CA ILE A 172 8.58 -3.32 8.83
C ILE A 172 8.05 -2.62 10.08
N ARG A 173 8.89 -2.41 11.08
CA ARG A 173 8.50 -1.80 12.35
C ARG A 173 9.71 -1.24 13.12
N TYR A 174 9.39 -0.52 14.21
CA TYR A 174 10.36 -0.05 15.18
C TYR A 174 10.76 -1.18 16.13
#